data_720151f157d255f18d63e42bf73d5640
#
_entry.id   720151f157d255f18d63e42bf73d5640
#
_cell.length_a   1.000
_cell.length_b   1.000
_cell.length_c   1.000
_cell.angle_alpha   90.00
_cell.angle_beta   90.00
_cell.angle_gamma   90.00
#
_symmetry.space_group_name_H-M   'P 1'
#
loop_
_entity.id
_entity.type
_entity.pdbx_description
1 polymer ?
#
loop_
_entity_poly.entity_id
_entity_poly.type
_entity_poly.pdbx_seq_one_letter_code
_entity_poly.pdbx_strand_id
1 'polypeptide(L)'
;NTLGIKEAIGKPDAEALKKIIEYGSRLAEDQQKLSTRFGQIADLLREANHYALEEHAVVISGRHVQLAVEKKAYRSNLIQEKINAMIQEKQILIDIKGTKTGQVNALSVIDMGDLMFGKPNRITCSINLGKSGIVAIEREAELSGPIHTKGVLILTGYLAEKFFQDKPVSLSARLVFEQSYSEVEGDSASSTELYALLSGLAKLPIKQGIAVTGSVNQKGEVQAIGGINEKIEGYFELCKLIGLNGEQGVMIHSSNAR
;
A
#
# COMPACT_ATOMS: atom_id res chain seq x y z
N ASN A 1 2.51 14.11 -31.29
CA ASN A 1 2.88 14.32 -32.72
C ASN A 1 4.39 14.15 -33.02
N THR A 2 5.27 14.72 -32.22
CA THR A 2 6.72 14.67 -32.47
C THR A 2 7.30 13.26 -32.39
N LEU A 3 6.90 12.46 -31.41
CA LEU A 3 7.33 11.08 -31.24
C LEU A 3 6.81 10.19 -32.39
N GLY A 4 5.54 10.32 -32.74
CA GLY A 4 4.92 9.55 -33.83
C GLY A 4 5.59 9.79 -35.17
N ILE A 5 6.06 11.03 -35.46
CA ILE A 5 6.75 11.36 -36.68
C ILE A 5 8.19 10.81 -36.68
N LYS A 6 8.89 10.92 -35.53
CA LYS A 6 10.31 10.50 -35.43
C LYS A 6 10.47 8.97 -35.41
N GLU A 7 9.55 8.25 -34.84
CA GLU A 7 9.67 6.81 -34.59
C GLU A 7 8.65 5.97 -35.39
N ALA A 8 7.92 6.58 -36.33
CA ALA A 8 6.88 5.93 -37.13
C ALA A 8 5.81 5.21 -36.27
N ILE A 9 5.47 5.78 -35.11
CA ILE A 9 4.41 5.26 -34.24
C ILE A 9 3.04 5.58 -34.83
N GLY A 10 2.15 4.59 -34.88
CA GLY A 10 0.79 4.75 -35.35
C GLY A 10 0.00 5.82 -34.55
N LYS A 11 -1.04 6.36 -35.17
CA LYS A 11 -1.89 7.36 -34.51
C LYS A 11 -2.78 6.68 -33.46
N PRO A 12 -2.83 7.18 -32.21
CA PRO A 12 -3.79 6.70 -31.23
C PRO A 12 -5.20 7.19 -31.58
N ASP A 13 -6.21 6.34 -31.40
CA ASP A 13 -7.61 6.70 -31.44
C ASP A 13 -8.05 7.43 -30.14
N ALA A 14 -9.31 7.84 -30.06
CA ALA A 14 -9.83 8.57 -28.91
C ALA A 14 -9.80 7.74 -27.60
N GLU A 15 -10.05 6.43 -27.68
CA GLU A 15 -10.02 5.54 -26.52
C GLU A 15 -8.56 5.28 -26.07
N ALA A 16 -7.62 5.16 -26.98
CA ALA A 16 -6.20 5.10 -26.65
C ALA A 16 -5.72 6.36 -25.94
N LEU A 17 -6.16 7.54 -26.42
CA LEU A 17 -5.82 8.80 -25.75
C LEU A 17 -6.39 8.88 -24.32
N LYS A 18 -7.62 8.42 -24.08
CA LYS A 18 -8.20 8.34 -22.74
C LYS A 18 -7.36 7.45 -21.82
N LYS A 19 -6.98 6.25 -22.29
CA LYS A 19 -6.14 5.32 -21.53
C LYS A 19 -4.74 5.87 -21.24
N ILE A 20 -4.15 6.61 -22.16
CA ILE A 20 -2.86 7.29 -21.94
C ILE A 20 -2.99 8.40 -20.88
N ILE A 21 -4.07 9.18 -20.92
CA ILE A 21 -4.36 10.20 -19.92
C ILE A 21 -4.58 9.55 -18.53
N GLU A 22 -5.38 8.50 -18.46
CA GLU A 22 -5.61 7.71 -17.24
C GLU A 22 -4.27 7.19 -16.66
N TYR A 23 -3.41 6.62 -17.49
CA TYR A 23 -2.08 6.20 -17.08
C TYR A 23 -1.21 7.36 -16.59
N GLY A 24 -1.27 8.52 -17.27
CA GLY A 24 -0.56 9.74 -16.88
C GLY A 24 -1.02 10.30 -15.52
N SER A 25 -2.33 10.27 -15.24
CA SER A 25 -2.89 10.67 -13.95
C SER A 25 -2.50 9.68 -12.84
N ARG A 26 -2.50 8.37 -13.14
CA ARG A 26 -2.03 7.34 -12.22
C ARG A 26 -0.56 7.56 -11.84
N LEU A 27 0.31 7.88 -12.81
CA LEU A 27 1.73 8.21 -12.56
C LEU A 27 1.92 9.50 -11.75
N ALA A 28 0.93 10.38 -11.73
CA ALA A 28 0.92 11.61 -10.94
C ALA A 28 0.35 11.40 -9.53
N GLU A 29 -0.25 10.23 -9.25
CA GLU A 29 -1.01 9.94 -8.02
C GLU A 29 -2.09 11.00 -7.72
N ASP A 30 -2.62 11.65 -8.75
CA ASP A 30 -3.58 12.75 -8.64
C ASP A 30 -4.50 12.75 -9.87
N GLN A 31 -5.80 12.60 -9.65
CA GLN A 31 -6.81 12.53 -10.71
C GLN A 31 -6.95 13.82 -11.54
N GLN A 32 -6.48 14.96 -11.00
CA GLN A 32 -6.55 16.26 -11.66
C GLN A 32 -5.24 16.66 -12.33
N LYS A 33 -4.20 15.82 -12.26
CA LYS A 33 -2.87 16.09 -12.82
C LYS A 33 -2.41 15.02 -13.77
N LEU A 34 -1.45 15.39 -14.60
CA LEU A 34 -0.74 14.47 -15.47
C LEU A 34 0.74 14.47 -15.13
N SER A 35 1.33 13.28 -15.15
CA SER A 35 2.76 13.13 -14.91
C SER A 35 3.59 13.75 -16.04
N THR A 36 4.69 14.37 -15.68
CA THR A 36 5.69 14.87 -16.61
C THR A 36 6.79 13.83 -16.92
N ARG A 37 6.61 12.57 -16.48
CA ARG A 37 7.51 11.46 -16.80
C ARG A 37 7.31 11.00 -18.27
N PHE A 38 7.63 11.88 -19.23
CA PHE A 38 7.38 11.65 -20.64
C PHE A 38 8.05 10.39 -21.20
N GLY A 39 9.17 9.95 -20.62
CA GLY A 39 9.80 8.68 -20.99
C GLY A 39 8.88 7.49 -20.81
N GLN A 40 8.23 7.38 -19.65
CA GLN A 40 7.30 6.26 -19.36
C GLN A 40 6.05 6.29 -20.26
N ILE A 41 5.55 7.49 -20.59
CA ILE A 41 4.42 7.63 -21.53
C ILE A 41 4.86 7.26 -22.95
N ALA A 42 6.07 7.62 -23.35
CA ALA A 42 6.62 7.26 -24.65
C ALA A 42 6.80 5.74 -24.77
N ASP A 43 7.31 5.09 -23.73
CA ASP A 43 7.50 3.64 -23.69
C ASP A 43 6.16 2.90 -23.76
N LEU A 44 5.13 3.39 -23.05
CA LEU A 44 3.78 2.86 -23.18
C LEU A 44 3.25 2.96 -24.61
N LEU A 45 3.47 4.09 -25.27
CA LEU A 45 3.07 4.28 -26.69
C LEU A 45 3.81 3.35 -27.63
N ARG A 46 5.11 3.12 -27.43
CA ARG A 46 5.92 2.20 -28.23
C ARG A 46 5.41 0.77 -28.08
N GLU A 47 5.13 0.33 -26.85
CA GLU A 47 4.56 -0.99 -26.61
C GLU A 47 3.16 -1.14 -27.20
N ALA A 48 2.28 -0.15 -27.02
CA ALA A 48 0.95 -0.18 -27.59
C ALA A 48 1.00 -0.22 -29.13
N ASN A 49 1.95 0.49 -29.74
CA ASN A 49 2.18 0.44 -31.19
C ASN A 49 2.68 -0.94 -31.64
N HIS A 50 3.56 -1.59 -30.88
CA HIS A 50 3.99 -2.96 -31.16
C HIS A 50 2.79 -3.91 -31.25
N TYR A 51 1.88 -3.89 -30.28
CA TYR A 51 0.69 -4.74 -30.30
C TYR A 51 -0.27 -4.39 -31.45
N ALA A 52 -0.38 -3.09 -31.80
CA ALA A 52 -1.16 -2.69 -32.95
C ALA A 52 -0.59 -3.26 -34.27
N LEU A 53 0.74 -3.24 -34.42
CA LEU A 53 1.43 -3.80 -35.59
C LEU A 53 1.28 -5.32 -35.67
N GLU A 54 1.38 -6.04 -34.54
CA GLU A 54 1.14 -7.50 -34.50
C GLU A 54 -0.28 -7.86 -34.97
N GLU A 55 -1.28 -7.02 -34.67
CA GLU A 55 -2.66 -7.21 -35.12
C GLU A 55 -2.94 -6.59 -36.49
N HIS A 56 -1.92 -6.06 -37.20
CA HIS A 56 -2.06 -5.36 -38.48
C HIS A 56 -3.05 -4.19 -38.42
N ALA A 57 -3.19 -3.56 -37.26
CA ALA A 57 -4.10 -2.42 -37.05
C ALA A 57 -3.49 -1.12 -37.59
N VAL A 58 -4.31 -0.29 -38.24
CA VAL A 58 -3.90 1.00 -38.80
C VAL A 58 -3.73 2.09 -37.72
N VAL A 59 -4.43 1.91 -36.59
CA VAL A 59 -4.42 2.87 -35.48
C VAL A 59 -4.17 2.14 -34.16
N ILE A 60 -3.57 2.83 -33.19
CA ILE A 60 -3.44 2.34 -31.82
C ILE A 60 -4.78 2.53 -31.13
N SER A 61 -5.44 1.45 -30.71
CA SER A 61 -6.71 1.48 -29.98
C SER A 61 -6.48 1.49 -28.47
N GLY A 62 -7.54 1.84 -27.71
CA GLY A 62 -7.52 1.74 -26.26
C GLY A 62 -7.17 0.34 -25.74
N ARG A 63 -7.56 -0.74 -26.48
CA ARG A 63 -7.19 -2.12 -26.17
C ARG A 63 -5.67 -2.35 -26.25
N HIS A 64 -4.99 -1.80 -27.25
CA HIS A 64 -3.52 -1.93 -27.38
C HIS A 64 -2.81 -1.25 -26.22
N VAL A 65 -3.28 -0.06 -25.78
CA VAL A 65 -2.73 0.63 -24.62
C VAL A 65 -2.96 -0.19 -23.34
N GLN A 66 -4.15 -0.73 -23.16
CA GLN A 66 -4.46 -1.58 -22.02
C GLN A 66 -3.57 -2.83 -21.99
N LEU A 67 -3.39 -3.49 -23.12
CA LEU A 67 -2.52 -4.66 -23.26
C LEU A 67 -1.07 -4.32 -22.92
N ALA A 68 -0.57 -3.15 -23.36
CA ALA A 68 0.78 -2.69 -23.03
C ALA A 68 0.96 -2.52 -21.50
N VAL A 69 -0.01 -1.92 -20.81
CA VAL A 69 0.01 -1.79 -19.33
C VAL A 69 0.03 -3.17 -18.66
N GLU A 70 -0.85 -4.07 -19.07
CA GLU A 70 -0.96 -5.43 -18.50
C GLU A 70 0.32 -6.25 -18.73
N LYS A 71 0.88 -6.19 -19.93
CA LYS A 71 2.11 -6.94 -20.24
C LYS A 71 3.34 -6.35 -19.55
N LYS A 72 3.40 -5.04 -19.37
CA LYS A 72 4.44 -4.39 -18.56
C LYS A 72 4.36 -4.89 -17.12
N ALA A 73 3.18 -4.87 -16.51
CA ALA A 73 2.97 -5.41 -15.16
C ALA A 73 3.37 -6.89 -15.08
N TYR A 74 2.90 -7.72 -16.03
CA TYR A 74 3.19 -9.16 -16.07
C TYR A 74 4.70 -9.47 -16.13
N ARG A 75 5.49 -8.69 -16.86
CA ARG A 75 6.96 -8.88 -16.92
C ARG A 75 7.68 -8.55 -15.63
N SER A 76 7.08 -7.74 -14.77
CA SER A 76 7.72 -7.21 -13.56
C SER A 76 7.11 -7.72 -12.25
N ASN A 77 5.99 -8.49 -12.30
CA ASN A 77 5.20 -8.85 -11.13
C ASN A 77 5.63 -10.15 -10.42
N LEU A 78 6.70 -10.80 -10.84
CA LEU A 78 7.14 -12.09 -10.29
C LEU A 78 7.29 -12.05 -8.75
N ILE A 79 7.81 -10.96 -8.20
CA ILE A 79 8.01 -10.82 -6.76
C ILE A 79 6.64 -10.72 -6.05
N GLN A 80 5.71 -9.95 -6.61
CA GLN A 80 4.34 -9.84 -6.09
C GLN A 80 3.63 -11.20 -6.11
N GLU A 81 3.72 -11.93 -7.22
CA GLU A 81 3.13 -13.28 -7.35
C GLU A 81 3.71 -14.25 -6.31
N LYS A 82 5.03 -14.23 -6.10
CA LYS A 82 5.67 -15.08 -5.09
C LYS A 82 5.22 -14.73 -3.66
N ILE A 83 5.14 -13.45 -3.32
CA ILE A 83 4.65 -13.01 -2.01
C ILE A 83 3.19 -13.46 -1.82
N ASN A 84 2.34 -13.28 -2.82
CA ASN A 84 0.95 -13.71 -2.77
C ASN A 84 0.82 -15.24 -2.61
N ALA A 85 1.65 -16.01 -3.32
CA ALA A 85 1.71 -17.48 -3.16
C ALA A 85 2.13 -17.88 -1.74
N MET A 86 3.17 -17.25 -1.18
CA MET A 86 3.61 -17.50 0.21
C MET A 86 2.51 -17.18 1.24
N ILE A 87 1.69 -16.16 1.00
CA ILE A 87 0.54 -15.84 1.86
C ILE A 87 -0.55 -16.90 1.69
N GLN A 88 -0.85 -17.30 0.47
CA GLN A 88 -1.85 -18.35 0.19
C GLN A 88 -1.47 -19.69 0.80
N GLU A 89 -0.20 -20.04 0.75
CA GLU A 89 0.39 -21.25 1.35
C GLU A 89 0.59 -21.14 2.87
N LYS A 90 0.25 -19.99 3.47
CA LYS A 90 0.43 -19.69 4.90
C LYS A 90 1.88 -19.70 5.39
N GLN A 91 2.83 -19.50 4.48
CA GLN A 91 4.23 -19.23 4.85
C GLN A 91 4.36 -17.82 5.41
N ILE A 92 3.64 -16.84 4.85
CA ILE A 92 3.41 -15.50 5.41
C ILE A 92 1.98 -15.48 5.96
N LEU A 93 1.84 -15.09 7.21
CA LEU A 93 0.57 -15.16 7.93
C LEU A 93 -0.21 -13.85 7.79
N ILE A 94 -1.20 -13.83 6.91
CA ILE A 94 -2.19 -12.74 6.76
C ILE A 94 -3.58 -13.34 6.91
N ASP A 95 -4.37 -12.80 7.85
CA ASP A 95 -5.77 -13.16 8.02
C ASP A 95 -6.65 -12.14 7.27
N ILE A 96 -7.55 -12.61 6.40
CA ILE A 96 -8.52 -11.76 5.69
C ILE A 96 -9.98 -12.04 6.13
N LYS A 97 -10.16 -12.77 7.22
CA LYS A 97 -11.46 -13.17 7.78
C LYS A 97 -11.38 -13.24 9.30
N GLY A 98 -12.54 -13.15 9.94
CA GLY A 98 -12.66 -13.26 11.39
C GLY A 98 -12.19 -12.01 12.13
N THR A 99 -12.01 -12.15 13.43
CA THR A 99 -11.61 -11.04 14.32
C THR A 99 -10.47 -11.46 15.24
N LYS A 100 -9.57 -10.54 15.54
CA LYS A 100 -8.43 -10.72 16.46
C LYS A 100 -8.25 -9.49 17.34
N THR A 101 -7.84 -9.69 18.57
CA THR A 101 -7.47 -8.61 19.49
C THR A 101 -5.98 -8.29 19.34
N GLY A 102 -5.64 -7.02 19.26
CA GLY A 102 -4.26 -6.57 19.13
C GLY A 102 -3.60 -6.95 17.81
N GLN A 103 -4.36 -7.19 16.74
CA GLN A 103 -3.85 -7.54 15.41
C GLN A 103 -4.60 -6.76 14.35
N VAL A 104 -3.86 -6.17 13.39
CA VAL A 104 -4.40 -5.42 12.24
C VAL A 104 -3.51 -5.65 11.02
N ASN A 105 -4.09 -5.65 9.83
CA ASN A 105 -3.35 -5.66 8.58
C ASN A 105 -3.00 -4.23 8.16
N ALA A 106 -1.72 -3.92 8.12
CA ALA A 106 -1.16 -2.71 7.50
C ALA A 106 -0.96 -2.93 6.00
N LEU A 107 -0.79 -1.84 5.25
CA LEU A 107 -0.44 -1.87 3.84
C LEU A 107 0.86 -1.11 3.58
N SER A 108 1.80 -1.75 2.92
CA SER A 108 3.03 -1.14 2.42
C SER A 108 3.11 -1.21 0.90
N VAL A 109 3.99 -0.42 0.32
CA VAL A 109 4.33 -0.46 -1.11
C VAL A 109 5.75 -0.99 -1.26
N ILE A 110 5.95 -1.86 -2.22
CA ILE A 110 7.27 -2.28 -2.70
C ILE A 110 7.49 -1.64 -4.05
N ASP A 111 8.57 -0.89 -4.17
CA ASP A 111 9.02 -0.27 -5.43
C ASP A 111 10.19 -1.09 -6.00
N MET A 112 9.97 -1.64 -7.19
CA MET A 112 10.98 -2.42 -7.93
C MET A 112 11.53 -1.61 -9.13
N GLY A 113 11.27 -0.30 -9.18
CA GLY A 113 11.64 0.58 -10.27
C GLY A 113 10.65 0.55 -11.43
N ASP A 114 10.47 -0.58 -12.07
CA ASP A 114 9.52 -0.74 -13.19
C ASP A 114 8.08 -1.02 -12.75
N LEU A 115 7.91 -1.57 -11.56
CA LEU A 115 6.61 -1.90 -10.97
C LEU A 115 6.61 -1.52 -9.49
N MET A 116 5.56 -0.79 -9.10
CA MET A 116 5.18 -0.60 -7.70
C MET A 116 3.95 -1.45 -7.41
N PHE A 117 3.96 -2.15 -6.27
CA PHE A 117 2.80 -2.92 -5.84
C PHE A 117 2.62 -2.88 -4.32
N GLY A 118 1.37 -2.98 -3.90
CA GLY A 118 1.02 -3.03 -2.48
C GLY A 118 1.07 -4.45 -1.93
N LYS A 119 1.45 -4.56 -0.67
CA LYS A 119 1.37 -5.82 0.07
C LYS A 119 0.83 -5.58 1.48
N PRO A 120 0.03 -6.51 2.04
CA PRO A 120 -0.33 -6.46 3.46
C PRO A 120 0.83 -6.92 4.34
N ASN A 121 0.87 -6.34 5.55
CA ASN A 121 1.74 -6.76 6.63
C ASN A 121 0.89 -6.92 7.88
N ARG A 122 1.08 -7.99 8.64
CA ARG A 122 0.43 -8.17 9.93
C ARG A 122 1.16 -7.35 10.98
N ILE A 123 0.45 -6.45 11.64
CA ILE A 123 0.93 -5.78 12.85
C ILE A 123 0.23 -6.40 14.05
N THR A 124 1.01 -6.76 15.06
CA THR A 124 0.48 -7.24 16.33
C THR A 124 0.95 -6.37 17.50
N CYS A 125 0.13 -6.33 18.52
CA CYS A 125 0.40 -5.66 19.77
C CYS A 125 0.23 -6.61 20.94
N SER A 126 1.26 -6.79 21.73
CA SER A 126 1.25 -7.52 22.99
C SER A 126 1.28 -6.53 24.16
N ILE A 127 0.39 -6.70 25.13
CA ILE A 127 0.26 -5.79 26.28
C ILE A 127 0.39 -6.56 27.58
N ASN A 128 1.26 -6.05 28.44
CA ASN A 128 1.52 -6.58 29.77
C ASN A 128 1.63 -5.46 30.80
N LEU A 129 1.51 -5.80 32.08
CA LEU A 129 1.91 -4.90 33.15
C LEU A 129 3.43 -4.73 33.11
N GLY A 130 3.90 -3.49 33.22
CA GLY A 130 5.35 -3.20 33.15
C GLY A 130 5.63 -1.70 33.16
N LYS A 131 6.89 -1.34 33.06
CA LYS A 131 7.35 0.08 33.07
C LYS A 131 7.99 0.51 31.75
N SER A 132 8.00 -0.36 30.74
CA SER A 132 8.72 -0.12 29.48
C SER A 132 8.01 0.87 28.55
N GLY A 133 6.74 1.19 28.82
CA GLY A 133 5.94 2.02 27.91
C GLY A 133 5.64 1.29 26.60
N ILE A 134 5.56 2.03 25.50
CA ILE A 134 5.33 1.50 24.16
C ILE A 134 6.66 1.28 23.46
N VAL A 135 6.88 0.06 23.02
CA VAL A 135 8.12 -0.39 22.35
C VAL A 135 7.75 -0.94 20.97
N ALA A 136 8.29 -0.34 19.92
CA ALA A 136 8.28 -0.91 18.57
C ALA A 136 9.50 -1.84 18.42
N ILE A 137 9.24 -3.10 18.11
CA ILE A 137 10.31 -4.11 18.01
C ILE A 137 11.28 -3.77 16.87
N GLU A 138 10.79 -3.26 15.76
CA GLU A 138 11.61 -2.82 14.63
C GLU A 138 12.63 -1.77 15.03
N ARG A 139 12.25 -0.82 15.90
CA ARG A 139 13.18 0.19 16.39
C ARG A 139 14.27 -0.41 17.27
N GLU A 140 13.91 -1.29 18.17
CA GLU A 140 14.88 -1.95 19.08
C GLU A 140 15.80 -2.94 18.33
N ALA A 141 15.31 -3.49 17.21
CA ALA A 141 16.07 -4.40 16.35
C ALA A 141 16.85 -3.70 15.23
N GLU A 142 16.85 -2.34 15.21
CA GLU A 142 17.50 -1.54 14.16
C GLU A 142 16.94 -1.83 12.73
N LEU A 143 15.67 -2.23 12.65
CA LEU A 143 14.93 -2.45 11.42
C LEU A 143 13.92 -1.33 11.13
N SER A 144 13.99 -0.20 11.83
CA SER A 144 13.12 0.95 11.68
C SER A 144 13.86 2.10 11.03
N GLY A 145 13.42 2.52 9.87
CA GLY A 145 13.90 3.74 9.23
C GLY A 145 13.51 5.00 10.00
N PRO A 146 14.13 6.15 9.70
CA PRO A 146 13.95 7.39 10.45
C PRO A 146 12.50 7.88 10.49
N ILE A 147 11.77 7.74 9.38
CA ILE A 147 10.38 8.21 9.27
C ILE A 147 9.44 7.30 10.05
N HIS A 148 9.63 5.98 9.99
CA HIS A 148 8.87 5.04 10.81
C HIS A 148 9.13 5.27 12.31
N THR A 149 10.38 5.42 12.73
CA THR A 149 10.76 5.75 14.12
C THR A 149 10.07 7.03 14.59
N LYS A 150 10.04 8.08 13.75
CA LYS A 150 9.31 9.32 14.03
C LYS A 150 7.82 9.07 14.23
N GLY A 151 7.18 8.25 13.40
CA GLY A 151 5.78 7.87 13.53
C GLY A 151 5.47 7.20 14.87
N VAL A 152 6.30 6.25 15.30
CA VAL A 152 6.18 5.57 16.61
C VAL A 152 6.32 6.57 17.78
N LEU A 153 7.25 7.52 17.70
CA LEU A 153 7.42 8.55 18.73
C LEU A 153 6.20 9.47 18.83
N ILE A 154 5.65 9.89 17.70
CA ILE A 154 4.41 10.69 17.63
C ILE A 154 3.25 9.94 18.26
N LEU A 155 3.07 8.67 17.89
CA LEU A 155 2.05 7.80 18.43
C LEU A 155 2.15 7.66 19.97
N THR A 156 3.36 7.44 20.44
CA THR A 156 3.64 7.33 21.88
C THR A 156 3.27 8.62 22.62
N GLY A 157 3.63 9.78 22.05
CA GLY A 157 3.30 11.10 22.61
C GLY A 157 1.79 11.34 22.66
N TYR A 158 1.06 11.03 21.58
CA TYR A 158 -0.40 11.14 21.52
C TYR A 158 -1.09 10.29 22.59
N LEU A 159 -0.67 9.05 22.74
CA LEU A 159 -1.28 8.15 23.73
C LEU A 159 -0.99 8.60 25.16
N ALA A 160 0.22 9.10 25.43
CA ALA A 160 0.57 9.66 26.71
C ALA A 160 -0.31 10.88 27.06
N GLU A 161 -0.47 11.82 26.12
CA GLU A 161 -1.33 13.00 26.28
C GLU A 161 -2.80 12.61 26.48
N LYS A 162 -3.31 11.64 25.73
CA LYS A 162 -4.73 11.33 25.71
C LYS A 162 -5.20 10.44 26.86
N PHE A 163 -4.37 9.48 27.29
CA PHE A 163 -4.83 8.42 28.20
C PHE A 163 -4.07 8.32 29.52
N PHE A 164 -2.95 9.05 29.67
CA PHE A 164 -2.01 8.80 30.76
C PHE A 164 -1.65 10.03 31.59
N GLN A 165 -2.50 11.08 31.55
CA GLN A 165 -2.22 12.34 32.25
C GLN A 165 -2.32 12.20 33.78
N ASP A 166 -3.28 11.42 34.29
CA ASP A 166 -3.63 11.43 35.71
C ASP A 166 -2.97 10.33 36.53
N LYS A 167 -2.35 9.34 35.91
CA LYS A 167 -1.74 8.20 36.59
C LYS A 167 -0.47 7.72 35.87
N PRO A 168 0.61 7.44 36.61
CA PRO A 168 1.77 6.80 36.01
C PRO A 168 1.38 5.45 35.44
N VAL A 169 1.70 5.25 34.15
CA VAL A 169 1.31 4.04 33.43
C VAL A 169 2.28 2.91 33.73
N SER A 170 1.81 1.89 34.41
CA SER A 170 2.51 0.60 34.52
C SER A 170 2.14 -0.30 33.35
N LEU A 171 2.45 0.14 32.13
CA LEU A 171 2.15 -0.54 30.88
C LEU A 171 3.45 -0.87 30.15
N SER A 172 3.52 -2.08 29.60
CA SER A 172 4.49 -2.50 28.60
C SER A 172 3.73 -3.02 27.40
N ALA A 173 3.75 -2.26 26.31
CA ALA A 173 3.16 -2.66 25.02
C ALA A 173 4.29 -2.85 24.00
N ARG A 174 4.24 -3.96 23.26
CA ARG A 174 5.17 -4.25 22.17
C ARG A 174 4.40 -4.34 20.88
N LEU A 175 4.81 -3.53 19.91
CA LEU A 175 4.31 -3.53 18.54
C LEU A 175 5.33 -4.23 17.66
N VAL A 176 4.87 -5.00 16.69
CA VAL A 176 5.73 -5.69 15.72
C VAL A 176 5.04 -5.84 14.37
N PHE A 177 5.82 -5.66 13.31
CA PHE A 177 5.47 -6.11 11.96
C PHE A 177 5.87 -7.57 11.82
N GLU A 178 4.90 -8.45 11.95
CA GLU A 178 5.14 -9.88 11.91
C GLU A 178 5.77 -10.31 10.58
N GLN A 179 6.78 -11.17 10.66
CA GLN A 179 7.49 -11.70 9.50
C GLN A 179 8.05 -10.62 8.55
N SER A 180 8.42 -9.46 9.10
CA SER A 180 9.19 -8.44 8.38
C SER A 180 10.66 -8.53 8.83
N TYR A 181 11.56 -8.80 7.89
CA TYR A 181 12.99 -8.99 8.13
C TYR A 181 13.85 -7.95 7.38
N SER A 182 13.20 -7.01 6.73
CA SER A 182 13.82 -5.85 6.09
C SER A 182 13.42 -4.57 6.83
N GLU A 183 14.14 -3.50 6.56
CA GLU A 183 13.85 -2.19 7.12
C GLU A 183 12.41 -1.76 6.80
N VAL A 184 11.69 -1.30 7.83
CA VAL A 184 10.36 -0.68 7.71
C VAL A 184 10.55 0.82 7.65
N GLU A 185 10.10 1.45 6.57
CA GLU A 185 10.22 2.90 6.37
C GLU A 185 8.86 3.54 6.11
N GLY A 186 8.74 4.82 6.43
CA GLY A 186 7.50 5.59 6.31
C GLY A 186 6.62 5.54 7.55
N ASP A 187 5.76 6.52 7.70
CA ASP A 187 4.83 6.68 8.83
C ASP A 187 3.39 6.20 8.48
N SER A 188 3.17 5.71 7.27
CA SER A 188 1.84 5.34 6.76
C SER A 188 1.18 4.14 7.46
N ALA A 189 1.90 3.45 8.34
CA ALA A 189 1.38 2.37 9.17
C ALA A 189 1.00 2.82 10.59
N SER A 190 1.28 4.07 10.98
CA SER A 190 1.08 4.52 12.37
C SER A 190 -0.38 4.48 12.82
N SER A 191 -1.36 4.66 11.91
CA SER A 191 -2.78 4.42 12.24
C SER A 191 -3.07 2.95 12.52
N THR A 192 -2.42 2.02 11.80
CA THR A 192 -2.56 0.58 12.02
C THR A 192 -1.95 0.16 13.36
N GLU A 193 -0.78 0.69 13.69
CA GLU A 193 -0.11 0.49 14.98
C GLU A 193 -0.97 1.02 16.13
N LEU A 194 -1.55 2.23 15.96
CA LEU A 194 -2.49 2.81 16.92
C LEU A 194 -3.68 1.89 17.17
N TYR A 195 -4.31 1.38 16.10
CA TYR A 195 -5.50 0.53 16.25
C TYR A 195 -5.16 -0.84 16.86
N ALA A 196 -4.01 -1.42 16.51
CA ALA A 196 -3.54 -2.65 17.15
C ALA A 196 -3.34 -2.43 18.66
N LEU A 197 -2.74 -1.31 19.05
CA LEU A 197 -2.51 -0.95 20.44
C LEU A 197 -3.83 -0.71 21.19
N LEU A 198 -4.73 0.12 20.64
CA LEU A 198 -6.03 0.39 21.25
C LEU A 198 -6.88 -0.87 21.40
N SER A 199 -6.86 -1.75 20.39
CA SER A 199 -7.51 -3.06 20.44
C SER A 199 -6.96 -3.93 21.57
N GLY A 200 -5.65 -3.99 21.71
CA GLY A 200 -5.00 -4.73 22.79
C GLY A 200 -5.32 -4.17 24.17
N LEU A 201 -5.28 -2.84 24.33
CA LEU A 201 -5.60 -2.14 25.59
C LEU A 201 -7.06 -2.35 26.01
N ALA A 202 -7.98 -2.14 25.08
CA ALA A 202 -9.40 -2.28 25.33
C ALA A 202 -9.90 -3.73 25.30
N LYS A 203 -9.06 -4.69 24.87
CA LYS A 203 -9.42 -6.10 24.60
C LYS A 203 -10.59 -6.23 23.62
N LEU A 204 -10.69 -5.31 22.67
CA LEU A 204 -11.71 -5.30 21.62
C LEU A 204 -11.14 -5.90 20.34
N PRO A 205 -11.81 -6.93 19.77
CA PRO A 205 -11.33 -7.57 18.55
C PRO A 205 -11.57 -6.68 17.32
N ILE A 206 -10.65 -6.73 16.38
CA ILE A 206 -10.73 -6.02 15.08
C ILE A 206 -10.97 -7.03 13.96
N LYS A 207 -11.81 -6.64 12.97
CA LYS A 207 -12.06 -7.42 11.76
C LYS A 207 -10.79 -7.53 10.93
N GLN A 208 -10.34 -8.74 10.67
CA GLN A 208 -9.10 -8.99 9.92
C GLN A 208 -9.25 -8.81 8.41
N GLY A 209 -10.48 -8.80 7.89
CA GLY A 209 -10.75 -8.46 6.50
C GLY A 209 -10.55 -6.98 6.16
N ILE A 210 -10.40 -6.11 7.15
CA ILE A 210 -10.16 -4.67 6.92
C ILE A 210 -8.69 -4.38 7.11
N ALA A 211 -8.01 -4.05 6.01
CA ALA A 211 -6.66 -3.50 6.07
C ALA A 211 -6.70 -1.99 6.31
N VAL A 212 -5.66 -1.45 6.93
CA VAL A 212 -5.60 -0.04 7.34
C VAL A 212 -4.31 0.59 6.83
N THR A 213 -4.39 1.83 6.37
CA THR A 213 -3.21 2.65 6.07
C THR A 213 -3.52 4.13 6.30
N GLY A 214 -2.60 4.85 6.91
CA GLY A 214 -2.70 6.26 7.25
C GLY A 214 -1.62 6.65 8.25
N SER A 215 -1.10 7.87 8.18
CA SER A 215 -0.24 8.40 9.24
C SER A 215 -1.09 9.05 10.33
N VAL A 216 -0.55 9.17 11.54
CA VAL A 216 -1.21 9.81 12.69
C VAL A 216 -0.33 10.94 13.20
N ASN A 217 -0.91 12.12 13.41
CA ASN A 217 -0.21 13.24 14.04
C ASN A 217 -0.33 13.20 15.58
N GLN A 218 0.38 14.12 16.25
CA GLN A 218 0.39 14.20 17.71
C GLN A 218 -0.99 14.51 18.34
N LYS A 219 -1.97 14.94 17.57
CA LYS A 219 -3.35 15.17 18.04
C LYS A 219 -4.29 14.00 17.78
N GLY A 220 -3.76 12.92 17.20
CA GLY A 220 -4.54 11.71 16.87
C GLY A 220 -5.32 11.82 15.57
N GLU A 221 -5.07 12.84 14.76
CA GLU A 221 -5.71 12.99 13.46
C GLU A 221 -5.00 12.08 12.44
N VAL A 222 -5.78 11.30 11.72
CA VAL A 222 -5.28 10.48 10.62
C VAL A 222 -5.03 11.37 9.41
N GLN A 223 -3.93 11.14 8.71
CA GLN A 223 -3.48 11.92 7.56
C GLN A 223 -3.40 11.04 6.32
N ALA A 224 -3.54 11.67 5.14
CA ALA A 224 -3.38 11.02 3.85
C ALA A 224 -1.92 10.55 3.62
N ILE A 225 -1.78 9.50 2.84
CA ILE A 225 -0.49 8.85 2.53
C ILE A 225 -0.33 8.63 1.03
N GLY A 226 0.89 8.38 0.57
CA GLY A 226 1.19 8.02 -0.82
C GLY A 226 1.04 6.53 -1.13
N GLY A 227 1.06 6.19 -2.43
CA GLY A 227 0.97 4.81 -2.91
C GLY A 227 -0.37 4.14 -2.62
N ILE A 228 -1.44 4.91 -2.56
CA ILE A 228 -2.75 4.40 -2.13
C ILE A 228 -3.36 3.43 -3.15
N ASN A 229 -3.18 3.69 -4.44
CA ASN A 229 -3.68 2.83 -5.50
C ASN A 229 -3.04 1.44 -5.41
N GLU A 230 -1.73 1.40 -5.30
CA GLU A 230 -0.95 0.17 -5.18
C GLU A 230 -1.34 -0.62 -3.93
N LYS A 231 -1.53 0.07 -2.80
CA LYS A 231 -1.95 -0.53 -1.53
C LYS A 231 -3.32 -1.19 -1.63
N ILE A 232 -4.30 -0.48 -2.20
CA ILE A 232 -5.67 -1.00 -2.37
C ILE A 232 -5.68 -2.17 -3.36
N GLU A 233 -5.06 -1.99 -4.54
CA GLU A 233 -5.01 -3.01 -5.58
C GLU A 233 -4.29 -4.28 -5.12
N GLY A 234 -3.13 -4.14 -4.47
CA GLY A 234 -2.38 -5.29 -3.95
C GLY A 234 -3.16 -6.08 -2.90
N TYR A 235 -3.87 -5.39 -2.00
CA TYR A 235 -4.73 -6.05 -1.03
C TYR A 235 -5.96 -6.71 -1.68
N PHE A 236 -6.58 -6.04 -2.65
CA PHE A 236 -7.71 -6.58 -3.40
C PHE A 236 -7.33 -7.85 -4.17
N GLU A 237 -6.21 -7.85 -4.90
CA GLU A 237 -5.73 -9.02 -5.65
C GLU A 237 -5.41 -10.19 -4.71
N LEU A 238 -4.81 -9.94 -3.55
CA LEU A 238 -4.62 -10.98 -2.55
C LEU A 238 -5.95 -11.53 -2.03
N CYS A 239 -6.91 -10.67 -1.68
CA CYS A 239 -8.22 -11.10 -1.22
C CYS A 239 -8.98 -11.91 -2.28
N LYS A 240 -8.87 -11.52 -3.55
CA LYS A 240 -9.43 -12.24 -4.68
C LYS A 240 -8.82 -13.64 -4.84
N LEU A 241 -7.49 -13.74 -4.68
CA LEU A 241 -6.77 -15.01 -4.76
C LEU A 241 -7.15 -15.99 -3.64
N ILE A 242 -7.34 -15.48 -2.39
CA ILE A 242 -7.70 -16.30 -1.22
C ILE A 242 -9.20 -16.59 -1.17
N GLY A 243 -10.03 -15.69 -1.70
CA GLY A 243 -11.47 -15.79 -1.77
C GLY A 243 -12.19 -14.61 -1.09
N LEU A 244 -12.80 -13.77 -1.94
CA LEU A 244 -13.65 -12.65 -1.51
C LEU A 244 -14.95 -13.18 -0.86
N ASN A 245 -15.40 -12.50 0.20
CA ASN A 245 -16.68 -12.79 0.86
C ASN A 245 -17.56 -11.54 1.06
N GLY A 246 -17.12 -10.39 0.52
CA GLY A 246 -17.83 -9.11 0.66
C GLY A 246 -17.58 -8.35 1.97
N GLU A 247 -16.75 -8.89 2.89
CA GLU A 247 -16.40 -8.23 4.16
C GLU A 247 -14.99 -7.62 4.15
N GLN A 248 -14.23 -7.83 3.07
CA GLN A 248 -12.91 -7.25 2.91
C GLN A 248 -13.00 -5.79 2.47
N GLY A 249 -12.07 -4.98 2.96
CA GLY A 249 -11.98 -3.58 2.61
C GLY A 249 -10.67 -2.94 3.07
N VAL A 250 -10.49 -1.70 2.69
CA VAL A 250 -9.35 -0.88 3.11
C VAL A 250 -9.85 0.38 3.78
N MET A 251 -9.35 0.68 4.96
CA MET A 251 -9.60 1.93 5.67
C MET A 251 -8.51 2.94 5.31
N ILE A 252 -8.92 4.07 4.75
CA ILE A 252 -8.03 5.15 4.29
C ILE A 252 -8.55 6.50 4.77
N HIS A 253 -7.68 7.51 4.73
CA HIS A 253 -8.12 8.89 4.97
C HIS A 253 -8.97 9.41 3.80
N SER A 254 -9.99 10.22 4.08
CA SER A 254 -10.94 10.72 3.07
C SER A 254 -10.28 11.52 1.93
N SER A 255 -9.15 12.21 2.19
CA SER A 255 -8.39 12.92 1.16
C SER A 255 -7.72 11.97 0.15
N ASN A 256 -7.53 10.70 0.49
CA ASN A 256 -7.01 9.68 -0.44
C ASN A 256 -8.09 9.12 -1.38
N ALA A 257 -9.34 9.45 -1.18
CA ALA A 257 -10.47 9.02 -2.02
C ALA A 257 -10.81 10.02 -3.15
N ARG A 258 -9.96 11.02 -3.38
CA ARG A 258 -10.19 12.10 -4.37
C ARG A 258 -9.39 11.87 -5.64
#